data_b9b3d0c5b4a40497624654aba58140bf
#
_entry.id   b9b3d0c5b4a40497624654aba58140bf
#
_cell.length_a   1.000
_cell.length_b   1.000
_cell.length_c   1.000
_cell.angle_alpha   90.00
_cell.angle_beta   90.00
_cell.angle_gamma   90.00
#
_symmetry.space_group_name_H-M   'P 1'
#
loop_
_entity.id
_entity.type
_entity.pdbx_description
1 polymer ?
#
loop_
_entity_poly.entity_id
_entity_poly.type
_entity_poly.pdbx_seq_one_letter_code
_entity_poly.pdbx_strand_id
1 'polypeptide(L)'
;MKSVSSNVLNQFKSLKVENNRPVNFSEIQPAELATSNSLVFISSKQMLETALANGACGFIILEKIYADLAPMLQTDMWSASTPNIHWAMSDILALFDVNKILTSPTIHPTAVISPTAHVGKNVSIAPYVVIEDHAHIEDNVIIGSHTVIEHHAKIGQYTQLSPHVTIGSHCS
;
A
#
# COMPACT_ATOMS: atom_id res chain seq x y z
N MET A 1 3.59 7.36 -12.25
CA MET A 1 3.92 6.65 -10.99
C MET A 1 3.73 7.61 -9.83
N LYS A 2 3.12 7.17 -8.74
CA LYS A 2 2.92 8.00 -7.56
C LYS A 2 4.22 7.99 -6.75
N SER A 3 4.85 9.15 -6.54
CA SER A 3 6.03 9.25 -5.69
C SER A 3 5.63 9.61 -4.26
N VAL A 4 6.33 9.03 -3.29
CA VAL A 4 6.18 9.30 -1.86
C VAL A 4 7.35 10.18 -1.42
N SER A 5 7.05 11.37 -0.91
CA SER A 5 8.07 12.25 -0.35
C SER A 5 8.58 11.73 0.99
N SER A 6 9.89 11.88 1.25
CA SER A 6 10.50 11.59 2.54
C SER A 6 9.82 12.33 3.71
N ASN A 7 9.23 13.50 3.46
CA ASN A 7 8.46 14.24 4.47
C ASN A 7 7.24 13.48 4.97
N VAL A 8 6.63 12.62 4.15
CA VAL A 8 5.52 11.75 4.58
C VAL A 8 6.05 10.64 5.48
N LEU A 9 7.23 10.09 5.17
CA LEU A 9 7.87 9.05 5.97
C LEU A 9 8.26 9.54 7.38
N ASN A 10 8.59 10.81 7.52
CA ASN A 10 8.93 11.42 8.82
C ASN A 10 7.78 11.41 9.84
N GLN A 11 6.55 11.14 9.42
CA GLN A 11 5.38 11.12 10.30
C GLN A 11 5.14 9.76 10.97
N PHE A 12 5.83 8.71 10.53
CA PHE A 12 5.65 7.38 11.09
C PHE A 12 6.41 7.21 12.41
N LYS A 13 5.68 6.82 13.46
CA LYS A 13 6.27 6.56 14.79
C LYS A 13 7.20 5.34 14.82
N SER A 14 7.11 4.48 13.84
CA SER A 14 7.99 3.32 13.66
C SER A 14 9.39 3.70 13.15
N LEU A 15 9.58 4.96 12.74
CA LEU A 15 10.82 5.47 12.20
C LEU A 15 11.42 6.57 13.09
N LYS A 16 12.73 6.50 13.30
CA LYS A 16 13.54 7.61 13.81
C LYS A 16 14.36 8.15 12.64
N VAL A 17 14.01 9.30 12.13
CA VAL A 17 14.70 9.93 11.02
C VAL A 17 16.07 10.42 11.50
N GLU A 18 17.12 9.96 10.85
CA GLU A 18 18.51 10.28 11.21
C GLU A 18 19.11 11.28 10.22
N ASN A 19 18.78 11.17 8.93
CA ASN A 19 19.15 12.15 7.92
C ASN A 19 17.90 12.54 7.11
N ASN A 20 17.44 13.77 7.31
CA ASN A 20 16.21 14.30 6.72
C ASN A 20 16.49 15.07 5.42
N ARG A 21 16.98 14.40 4.40
CA ARG A 21 17.06 14.98 3.06
C ARG A 21 15.71 14.86 2.33
N PRO A 22 15.23 15.93 1.66
CA PRO A 22 14.03 15.81 0.83
C PRO A 22 14.32 14.93 -0.39
N VAL A 23 13.76 13.74 -0.42
CA VAL A 23 13.84 12.77 -1.52
C VAL A 23 12.44 12.27 -1.83
N ASN A 24 12.19 11.96 -3.09
CA ASN A 24 10.96 11.34 -3.54
C ASN A 24 11.24 9.90 -3.95
N PHE A 25 10.54 8.97 -3.32
CA PHE A 25 10.63 7.55 -3.63
C PHE A 25 9.45 7.13 -4.50
N SER A 26 9.70 6.37 -5.55
CA SER A 26 8.64 5.82 -6.43
C SER A 26 8.31 4.37 -6.10
N GLU A 27 9.21 3.68 -5.40
CA GLU A 27 9.12 2.24 -5.16
C GLU A 27 9.86 1.82 -3.90
N ILE A 28 9.51 0.63 -3.40
CA ILE A 28 10.29 -0.11 -2.43
C ILE A 28 10.90 -1.30 -3.16
N GLN A 29 12.22 -1.47 -3.04
CA GLN A 29 12.93 -2.54 -3.72
C GLN A 29 13.88 -3.27 -2.77
N PRO A 30 14.18 -4.55 -3.04
CA PRO A 30 15.29 -5.23 -2.38
C PRO A 30 16.63 -4.61 -2.83
N ALA A 31 17.67 -4.79 -2.03
CA ALA A 31 18.98 -4.17 -2.26
C ALA A 31 19.57 -4.45 -3.65
N GLU A 32 19.32 -5.63 -4.19
CA GLU A 32 19.82 -6.12 -5.48
C GLU A 32 19.18 -5.42 -6.69
N LEU A 33 17.95 -4.91 -6.52
CA LEU A 33 17.17 -4.27 -7.56
C LEU A 33 16.96 -2.76 -7.32
N ALA A 34 17.67 -2.22 -6.33
CA ALA A 34 17.51 -0.84 -5.94
C ALA A 34 17.95 0.14 -7.05
N THR A 35 17.27 1.26 -7.12
CA THR A 35 17.55 2.39 -8.03
C THR A 35 17.64 3.69 -7.23
N SER A 36 17.98 4.79 -7.89
CA SER A 36 18.04 6.12 -7.27
C SER A 36 16.69 6.62 -6.69
N ASN A 37 15.58 5.99 -7.06
CA ASN A 37 14.23 6.35 -6.58
C ASN A 37 13.64 5.29 -5.65
N SER A 38 14.44 4.32 -5.25
CA SER A 38 14.00 3.23 -4.37
C SER A 38 14.23 3.56 -2.89
N LEU A 39 13.27 3.14 -2.07
CA LEU A 39 13.43 3.02 -0.63
C LEU A 39 13.80 1.57 -0.30
N VAL A 40 14.88 1.37 0.45
CA VAL A 40 15.43 0.04 0.75
C VAL A 40 15.45 -0.21 2.25
N PHE A 41 14.97 -1.39 2.67
CA PHE A 41 15.07 -1.84 4.05
C PHE A 41 16.35 -2.63 4.27
N ILE A 42 17.12 -2.24 5.27
CA ILE A 42 18.48 -2.76 5.53
C ILE A 42 18.52 -3.48 6.88
N SER A 43 18.85 -4.76 6.85
CA SER A 43 19.05 -5.58 8.05
C SER A 43 20.48 -6.11 8.21
N SER A 44 21.36 -5.86 7.24
CA SER A 44 22.77 -6.25 7.29
C SER A 44 23.66 -5.27 6.52
N LYS A 45 24.97 -5.29 6.84
CA LYS A 45 25.97 -4.47 6.14
C LYS A 45 26.04 -4.81 4.65
N GLN A 46 26.02 -6.08 4.30
CA GLN A 46 26.08 -6.53 2.91
C GLN A 46 24.91 -6.00 2.08
N MET A 47 23.70 -5.95 2.64
CA MET A 47 22.55 -5.36 1.96
C MET A 47 22.75 -3.87 1.68
N LEU A 48 23.33 -3.12 2.65
CA LEU A 48 23.62 -1.71 2.43
C LEU A 48 24.66 -1.51 1.32
N GLU A 49 25.75 -2.28 1.34
CA GLU A 49 26.80 -2.23 0.30
C GLU A 49 26.21 -2.48 -1.09
N THR A 50 25.36 -3.49 -1.22
CA THR A 50 24.67 -3.82 -2.49
C THR A 50 23.74 -2.69 -2.93
N ALA A 51 22.93 -2.16 -2.03
CA ALA A 51 21.99 -1.07 -2.35
C ALA A 51 22.72 0.22 -2.75
N LEU A 52 23.83 0.55 -2.08
CA LEU A 52 24.68 1.70 -2.44
C LEU A 52 25.34 1.51 -3.81
N ALA A 53 25.83 0.31 -4.11
CA ALA A 53 26.41 0.00 -5.42
C ALA A 53 25.38 0.14 -6.56
N ASN A 54 24.10 -0.11 -6.28
CA ASN A 54 22.99 0.06 -7.23
C ASN A 54 22.42 1.49 -7.26
N GLY A 55 22.99 2.40 -6.46
CA GLY A 55 22.65 3.83 -6.49
C GLY A 55 21.41 4.21 -5.68
N ALA A 56 20.96 3.38 -4.74
CA ALA A 56 19.84 3.73 -3.85
C ALA A 56 20.18 4.96 -3.00
N CYS A 57 19.18 5.81 -2.75
CA CYS A 57 19.34 7.05 -1.99
C CYS A 57 18.47 7.14 -0.73
N GLY A 58 17.64 6.12 -0.45
CA GLY A 58 16.78 6.05 0.71
C GLY A 58 16.87 4.73 1.47
N PHE A 59 17.12 4.81 2.78
CA PHE A 59 17.39 3.64 3.61
C PHE A 59 16.60 3.65 4.91
N ILE A 60 15.97 2.53 5.22
CA ILE A 60 15.42 2.23 6.54
C ILE A 60 16.25 1.11 7.13
N ILE A 61 17.00 1.43 8.17
CA ILE A 61 18.04 0.57 8.74
C ILE A 61 17.61 0.11 10.13
N LEU A 62 17.88 -1.16 10.44
CA LEU A 62 17.61 -1.67 11.77
C LEU A 62 18.46 -0.93 12.81
N GLU A 63 17.85 -0.42 13.87
CA GLU A 63 18.49 0.43 14.89
C GLU A 63 19.77 -0.18 15.47
N LYS A 64 19.76 -1.52 15.67
CA LYS A 64 20.89 -2.26 16.24
C LYS A 64 22.20 -2.13 15.45
N ILE A 65 22.11 -1.89 14.14
CA ILE A 65 23.26 -1.82 13.25
C ILE A 65 23.44 -0.42 12.64
N TYR A 66 22.53 0.52 12.95
CA TYR A 66 22.56 1.85 12.34
C TYR A 66 23.86 2.59 12.63
N ALA A 67 24.32 2.59 13.89
CA ALA A 67 25.54 3.28 14.29
C ALA A 67 26.79 2.80 13.53
N ASP A 68 26.87 1.50 13.25
CA ASP A 68 27.98 0.89 12.52
C ASP A 68 27.93 1.21 11.01
N LEU A 69 26.72 1.41 10.48
CA LEU A 69 26.49 1.63 9.04
C LEU A 69 26.42 3.12 8.67
N ALA A 70 26.10 3.98 9.60
CA ALA A 70 25.95 5.43 9.37
C ALA A 70 27.17 6.07 8.66
N PRO A 71 28.44 5.68 8.95
CA PRO A 71 29.60 6.24 8.24
C PRO A 71 29.66 5.91 6.75
N MET A 72 28.89 4.92 6.28
CA MET A 72 28.81 4.54 4.86
C MET A 72 27.79 5.37 4.08
N LEU A 73 26.90 6.07 4.78
CA LEU A 73 25.86 6.89 4.18
C LEU A 73 26.40 8.27 3.83
N GLN A 74 26.10 8.74 2.63
CA GLN A 74 26.46 10.09 2.20
C GLN A 74 25.43 11.11 2.69
N THR A 75 25.82 12.36 2.79
CA THR A 75 24.96 13.45 3.30
C THR A 75 23.78 13.79 2.39
N ASP A 76 23.81 13.34 1.16
CA ASP A 76 22.74 13.52 0.17
C ASP A 76 21.69 12.39 0.16
N MET A 77 21.83 11.41 1.04
CA MET A 77 20.90 10.29 1.18
C MET A 77 19.92 10.53 2.32
N TRP A 78 18.69 10.03 2.15
CA TRP A 78 17.72 9.98 3.24
C TRP A 78 17.90 8.68 4.02
N SER A 79 17.89 8.78 5.35
CA SER A 79 17.95 7.57 6.19
C SER A 79 17.15 7.71 7.47
N ALA A 80 16.60 6.59 7.90
CA ALA A 80 15.91 6.42 9.17
C ALA A 80 16.32 5.11 9.83
N SER A 81 16.30 5.08 11.15
CA SER A 81 16.43 3.83 11.91
C SER A 81 15.07 3.35 12.41
N THR A 82 14.94 2.04 12.60
CA THR A 82 13.74 1.40 13.15
C THR A 82 14.10 0.28 14.11
N PRO A 83 13.40 0.12 15.23
CA PRO A 83 13.60 -1.03 16.13
C PRO A 83 13.11 -2.33 15.50
N ASN A 84 12.17 -2.25 14.55
CA ASN A 84 11.58 -3.41 13.90
C ASN A 84 11.24 -3.12 12.43
N ILE A 85 11.99 -3.77 11.53
CA ILE A 85 11.82 -3.61 10.08
C ILE A 85 10.42 -4.04 9.61
N HIS A 86 9.84 -5.10 10.18
CA HIS A 86 8.51 -5.56 9.76
C HIS A 86 7.41 -4.56 10.10
N TRP A 87 7.50 -3.87 11.23
CA TRP A 87 6.58 -2.77 11.56
C TRP A 87 6.72 -1.61 10.61
N ALA A 88 7.96 -1.18 10.37
CA ALA A 88 8.21 -0.11 9.42
C ALA A 88 7.74 -0.47 8.01
N MET A 89 7.94 -1.72 7.57
CA MET A 89 7.42 -2.21 6.29
C MET A 89 5.89 -2.15 6.24
N SER A 90 5.20 -2.63 7.27
CA SER A 90 3.74 -2.61 7.32
C SER A 90 3.16 -1.20 7.19
N ASP A 91 3.76 -0.24 7.90
CA ASP A 91 3.33 1.15 7.86
C ASP A 91 3.57 1.79 6.48
N ILE A 92 4.68 1.48 5.84
CA ILE A 92 5.17 2.19 4.66
C ILE A 92 4.68 1.57 3.37
N LEU A 93 4.56 0.23 3.29
CA LEU A 93 4.08 -0.46 2.09
C LEU A 93 2.72 0.06 1.61
N ALA A 94 1.84 0.42 2.53
CA ALA A 94 0.54 1.00 2.20
C ALA A 94 0.62 2.32 1.40
N LEU A 95 1.74 3.06 1.51
CA LEU A 95 1.95 4.30 0.75
C LEU A 95 2.33 4.02 -0.71
N PHE A 96 3.02 2.90 -0.95
CA PHE A 96 3.50 2.47 -2.27
C PHE A 96 2.55 1.49 -2.94
N ASP A 97 1.47 1.08 -2.25
CA ASP A 97 0.49 0.17 -2.82
C ASP A 97 -0.23 0.86 -4.00
N VAL A 98 0.23 0.52 -5.21
CA VAL A 98 -0.39 0.96 -6.47
C VAL A 98 -1.76 0.30 -6.68
N ASN A 99 -2.05 -0.77 -5.95
CA ASN A 99 -3.36 -1.43 -5.97
C ASN A 99 -4.37 -0.79 -5.02
N LYS A 100 -3.96 0.15 -4.17
CA LYS A 100 -4.89 1.09 -3.58
C LYS A 100 -5.39 1.97 -4.73
N ILE A 101 -6.31 1.40 -5.48
CA ILE A 101 -7.08 2.10 -6.48
C ILE A 101 -7.72 3.27 -5.73
N LEU A 102 -7.08 4.44 -5.84
CA LEU A 102 -7.71 5.73 -5.56
C LEU A 102 -8.73 5.95 -6.70
N THR A 103 -9.62 5.02 -6.85
CA THR A 103 -10.86 5.29 -7.55
C THR A 103 -11.60 6.21 -6.60
N SER A 104 -11.79 7.45 -7.05
CA SER A 104 -12.91 8.22 -6.52
C SER A 104 -14.09 7.26 -6.45
N PRO A 105 -14.82 7.18 -5.34
CA PRO A 105 -15.91 6.24 -5.21
C PRO A 105 -16.86 6.42 -6.40
N THR A 106 -16.94 5.42 -7.25
CA THR A 106 -17.69 5.50 -8.51
C THR A 106 -18.42 4.20 -8.74
N ILE A 107 -19.70 4.31 -9.07
CA ILE A 107 -20.49 3.19 -9.55
C ILE A 107 -20.48 3.26 -11.08
N HIS A 108 -19.93 2.23 -11.72
CA HIS A 108 -19.85 2.21 -13.18
C HIS A 108 -21.27 2.05 -13.77
N PRO A 109 -21.61 2.77 -14.87
CA PRO A 109 -22.97 2.75 -15.45
C PRO A 109 -23.45 1.38 -15.92
N THR A 110 -22.54 0.45 -16.17
CA THR A 110 -22.88 -0.94 -16.58
C THR A 110 -23.04 -1.90 -15.39
N ALA A 111 -22.89 -1.43 -14.16
CA ALA A 111 -23.19 -2.24 -12.99
C ALA A 111 -24.73 -2.41 -12.85
N VAL A 112 -25.15 -3.62 -12.54
CA VAL A 112 -26.56 -3.95 -12.26
C VAL A 112 -26.71 -4.10 -10.76
N ILE A 113 -27.41 -3.17 -10.14
CA ILE A 113 -27.63 -3.18 -8.69
C ILE A 113 -29.13 -3.25 -8.43
N SER A 114 -29.53 -4.24 -7.63
CA SER A 114 -30.92 -4.36 -7.22
C SER A 114 -31.38 -3.12 -6.44
N PRO A 115 -32.58 -2.63 -6.66
CA PRO A 115 -33.19 -1.54 -5.88
C PRO A 115 -33.30 -1.84 -4.38
N THR A 116 -33.31 -3.13 -4.01
CA THR A 116 -33.42 -3.59 -2.62
C THR A 116 -32.03 -3.79 -1.96
N ALA A 117 -30.96 -3.72 -2.75
CA ALA A 117 -29.60 -3.80 -2.22
C ALA A 117 -29.21 -2.52 -1.45
N HIS A 118 -28.46 -2.69 -0.38
CA HIS A 118 -27.87 -1.58 0.35
C HIS A 118 -26.42 -1.37 -0.06
N VAL A 119 -26.08 -0.16 -0.50
CA VAL A 119 -24.71 0.22 -0.85
C VAL A 119 -24.29 1.39 0.04
N GLY A 120 -23.23 1.16 0.81
CA GLY A 120 -22.65 2.13 1.74
C GLY A 120 -21.97 3.31 1.06
N LYS A 121 -21.31 4.14 1.87
CA LYS A 121 -20.58 5.32 1.40
C LYS A 121 -19.21 4.95 0.83
N ASN A 122 -18.70 5.76 -0.11
CA ASN A 122 -17.37 5.60 -0.71
C ASN A 122 -17.14 4.21 -1.34
N VAL A 123 -18.17 3.54 -1.81
CA VAL A 123 -18.06 2.26 -2.50
C VAL A 123 -17.67 2.49 -3.95
N SER A 124 -16.71 1.68 -4.43
CA SER A 124 -16.29 1.67 -5.85
C SER A 124 -16.79 0.38 -6.50
N ILE A 125 -17.61 0.50 -7.54
CA ILE A 125 -18.20 -0.64 -8.26
C ILE A 125 -17.75 -0.57 -9.72
N ALA A 126 -16.97 -1.57 -10.13
CA ALA A 126 -16.40 -1.67 -11.47
C ALA A 126 -17.46 -2.09 -12.54
N PRO A 127 -17.10 -2.09 -13.85
CA PRO A 127 -18.01 -2.50 -14.91
C PRO A 127 -18.56 -3.93 -14.73
N TYR A 128 -19.82 -4.12 -15.13
CA TYR A 128 -20.49 -5.43 -15.21
C TYR A 128 -20.56 -6.19 -13.87
N VAL A 129 -20.51 -5.49 -12.76
CA VAL A 129 -20.81 -6.04 -11.43
C VAL A 129 -22.32 -6.25 -11.32
N VAL A 130 -22.73 -7.36 -10.72
CA VAL A 130 -24.14 -7.65 -10.39
C VAL A 130 -24.28 -7.74 -8.89
N ILE A 131 -25.21 -6.96 -8.33
CA ILE A 131 -25.55 -6.99 -6.89
C ILE A 131 -27.04 -7.29 -6.80
N GLU A 132 -27.36 -8.44 -6.21
CA GLU A 132 -28.71 -8.96 -6.14
C GLU A 132 -29.51 -8.42 -4.95
N ASP A 133 -30.73 -8.90 -4.82
CA ASP A 133 -31.73 -8.43 -3.85
C ASP A 133 -31.22 -8.58 -2.40
N HIS A 134 -31.45 -7.52 -1.61
CA HIS A 134 -31.13 -7.48 -0.19
C HIS A 134 -29.63 -7.73 0.15
N ALA A 135 -28.75 -7.69 -0.83
CA ALA A 135 -27.30 -7.68 -0.56
C ALA A 135 -26.93 -6.41 0.21
N HIS A 136 -25.99 -6.54 1.13
CA HIS A 136 -25.54 -5.43 1.99
C HIS A 136 -24.06 -5.18 1.80
N ILE A 137 -23.71 -4.03 1.21
CA ILE A 137 -22.34 -3.60 0.99
C ILE A 137 -22.06 -2.45 1.95
N GLU A 138 -21.07 -2.63 2.83
CA GLU A 138 -20.68 -1.61 3.78
C GLU A 138 -19.80 -0.52 3.15
N ASP A 139 -19.36 0.46 3.97
CA ASP A 139 -18.58 1.61 3.52
C ASP A 139 -17.17 1.25 3.02
N ASN A 140 -16.66 2.02 2.07
CA ASN A 140 -15.29 1.92 1.54
C ASN A 140 -14.96 0.57 0.87
N VAL A 141 -15.96 -0.16 0.38
CA VAL A 141 -15.77 -1.42 -0.35
C VAL A 141 -15.38 -1.14 -1.80
N ILE A 142 -14.51 -1.98 -2.34
CA ILE A 142 -14.10 -1.96 -3.75
C ILE A 142 -14.49 -3.27 -4.40
N ILE A 143 -15.26 -3.22 -5.48
CA ILE A 143 -15.74 -4.41 -6.20
C ILE A 143 -15.19 -4.42 -7.61
N GLY A 144 -14.37 -5.44 -7.91
CA GLY A 144 -13.78 -5.66 -9.23
C GLY A 144 -14.81 -6.04 -10.29
N SER A 145 -14.46 -5.84 -11.57
CA SER A 145 -15.36 -6.08 -12.70
C SER A 145 -15.84 -7.53 -12.79
N HIS A 146 -17.05 -7.70 -13.34
CA HIS A 146 -17.70 -9.03 -13.51
C HIS A 146 -17.89 -9.83 -12.21
N THR A 147 -17.88 -9.16 -11.06
CA THR A 147 -18.18 -9.78 -9.77
C THR A 147 -19.69 -9.88 -9.56
N VAL A 148 -20.13 -10.99 -9.01
CA VAL A 148 -21.54 -11.23 -8.66
C VAL A 148 -21.65 -11.34 -7.14
N ILE A 149 -22.56 -10.56 -6.57
CA ILE A 149 -22.93 -10.62 -5.14
C ILE A 149 -24.38 -11.05 -5.07
N GLU A 150 -24.60 -12.28 -4.63
CA GLU A 150 -25.92 -12.88 -4.59
C GLU A 150 -26.77 -12.31 -3.45
N HIS A 151 -28.07 -12.64 -3.51
CA HIS A 151 -29.08 -12.12 -2.58
C HIS A 151 -28.73 -12.39 -1.10
N HIS A 152 -29.02 -11.40 -0.26
CA HIS A 152 -28.72 -11.42 1.19
C HIS A 152 -27.25 -11.60 1.58
N ALA A 153 -26.30 -11.53 0.65
CA ALA A 153 -24.87 -11.54 0.98
C ALA A 153 -24.48 -10.23 1.69
N LYS A 154 -23.49 -10.30 2.58
CA LYS A 154 -22.96 -9.13 3.30
C LYS A 154 -21.48 -8.96 3.02
N ILE A 155 -21.07 -7.76 2.63
CA ILE A 155 -19.66 -7.40 2.41
C ILE A 155 -19.27 -6.36 3.44
N GLY A 156 -18.30 -6.74 4.28
CA GLY A 156 -17.83 -5.89 5.37
C GLY A 156 -17.02 -4.69 4.88
N GLN A 157 -16.90 -3.72 5.75
CA GLN A 157 -16.22 -2.45 5.53
C GLN A 157 -14.76 -2.64 5.07
N TYR A 158 -14.29 -1.82 4.13
CA TYR A 158 -12.94 -1.86 3.55
C TYR A 158 -12.58 -3.16 2.79
N THR A 159 -13.55 -4.01 2.49
CA THR A 159 -13.32 -5.21 1.68
C THR A 159 -12.99 -4.83 0.24
N GLN A 160 -12.01 -5.51 -0.33
CA GLN A 160 -11.69 -5.42 -1.75
C GLN A 160 -11.92 -6.77 -2.41
N LEU A 161 -12.82 -6.81 -3.38
CA LEU A 161 -13.09 -7.97 -4.22
C LEU A 161 -12.36 -7.85 -5.55
N SER A 162 -11.60 -8.87 -5.91
CA SER A 162 -10.95 -8.96 -7.22
C SER A 162 -11.99 -9.15 -8.34
N PRO A 163 -11.62 -8.90 -9.61
CA PRO A 163 -12.50 -9.23 -10.74
C PRO A 163 -12.91 -10.72 -10.78
N HIS A 164 -14.11 -10.98 -11.31
CA HIS A 164 -14.65 -12.33 -11.49
C HIS A 164 -14.85 -13.15 -10.20
N VAL A 165 -15.11 -12.47 -9.09
CA VAL A 165 -15.47 -13.12 -7.82
C VAL A 165 -17.00 -13.33 -7.77
N THR A 166 -17.43 -14.45 -7.22
CA THR A 166 -18.83 -14.68 -6.86
C THR A 166 -18.95 -14.87 -5.35
N ILE A 167 -19.77 -14.04 -4.71
CA ILE A 167 -20.15 -14.19 -3.31
C ILE A 167 -21.53 -14.80 -3.26
N GLY A 168 -21.60 -15.99 -2.71
CA GLY A 168 -22.86 -16.75 -2.64
C GLY A 168 -23.87 -16.12 -1.69
N SER A 169 -25.13 -16.51 -1.86
CA SER A 169 -26.24 -16.02 -1.03
C SER A 169 -26.02 -16.29 0.46
N HIS A 170 -26.43 -15.33 1.30
CA HIS A 170 -26.28 -15.38 2.77
C HIS A 170 -24.83 -15.50 3.30
N CYS A 171 -23.80 -15.34 2.47
CA CYS A 171 -22.41 -15.23 2.93
C CYS A 171 -22.16 -13.88 3.65
N SER A 172 -21.30 -13.91 4.67
CA SER A 172 -20.88 -12.72 5.42
C SER A 172 -19.43 -12.82 5.90
#